data_d109c0a60d77464e156f54fd442c8228
#
_entry.id   d109c0a60d77464e156f54fd442c8228
#
_cell.length_a   1.000
_cell.length_b   1.000
_cell.length_c   1.000
_cell.angle_alpha   90.00
_cell.angle_beta   90.00
_cell.angle_gamma   90.00
#
_symmetry.space_group_name_H-M   'P 1'
#
loop_
_entity.id
_entity.type
_entity.pdbx_description
1 polymer ?
#
loop_
_entity_poly.entity_id
_entity_poly.type
_entity_poly.pdbx_seq_one_letter_code
_entity_poly.pdbx_strand_id
1 'polypeptide(L)'
;MTDSAGASEKPASVGRQRFIGMVLAAIAVLAALAWWLMRGTEAPPPAATATGPAPSVLQRDASYVGSATCSTCHTDEFKAWKGSHHDLAMQEATDATVLGDFNDTKFRHFGVETTFFRRDGKFMVRTDGPDGKLADFEISRTFGVWPLQQYMVAFPGGRYQMLPVAWDTRSKEQGGQRWFHVLPQEKLDYQNALHWTGRYQNWNLQCAACHSTNLRKGYDAGTDSYKTTFSEINVACESCHGPGSKHVEWAAKAKGAAAPGTDKGLTPLRSDWQEAWKFPPGDATYAQRAKPADPAAMNTCAACHARRSTLAEHGPVGAPLQETHRLAMLTAPNYHADGQQREE
;
A
#
# COMPACT_ATOMS: atom_id res chain seq x y z
N MET A 1 -54.80 30.03 87.71
CA MET A 1 -53.37 30.08 88.14
C MET A 1 -52.69 29.07 87.19
N THR A 2 -51.98 29.42 86.30
CA THR A 2 -50.76 30.05 85.97
C THR A 2 -50.57 30.12 84.45
N ASP A 3 -50.12 31.27 84.02
CA ASP A 3 -49.71 31.58 82.64
C ASP A 3 -48.64 30.63 82.05
N SER A 4 -48.70 30.46 80.78
CA SER A 4 -47.47 30.16 79.99
C SER A 4 -47.53 30.87 78.65
N ALA A 5 -46.64 31.80 78.46
CA ALA A 5 -46.41 32.57 77.24
C ALA A 5 -45.84 31.73 76.13
N GLY A 6 -46.47 31.77 74.97
CA GLY A 6 -45.95 31.18 73.73
C GLY A 6 -44.96 32.15 73.07
N ALA A 7 -43.74 31.67 72.82
CA ALA A 7 -42.74 32.39 72.02
C ALA A 7 -42.94 32.03 70.51
N SER A 8 -43.16 33.09 69.73
CA SER A 8 -43.23 32.98 68.23
C SER A 8 -41.82 32.94 67.66
N GLU A 9 -41.43 31.81 67.10
CA GLU A 9 -40.24 31.71 66.25
C GLU A 9 -40.55 32.14 64.84
N LYS A 10 -39.76 33.04 64.31
CA LYS A 10 -39.82 33.48 62.91
C LYS A 10 -39.03 32.50 61.98
N PRO A 11 -39.63 31.89 60.99
CA PRO A 11 -38.87 31.16 59.95
C PRO A 11 -38.65 32.06 58.72
N ALA A 12 -37.51 32.74 58.65
CA ALA A 12 -37.24 33.58 57.48
C ALA A 12 -35.76 33.76 57.09
N SER A 13 -34.90 32.77 57.18
CA SER A 13 -33.52 32.89 56.63
C SER A 13 -33.02 31.78 55.69
N VAL A 14 -33.56 30.61 55.80
CA VAL A 14 -33.08 29.44 55.05
C VAL A 14 -33.46 29.49 53.56
N GLY A 15 -34.63 30.02 53.23
CA GLY A 15 -35.04 30.11 51.78
C GLY A 15 -34.23 31.14 51.01
N ARG A 16 -33.86 32.26 51.62
CA ARG A 16 -33.08 33.30 50.90
C ARG A 16 -31.64 32.88 50.61
N GLN A 17 -31.02 32.16 51.55
CA GLN A 17 -29.64 31.63 51.33
C GLN A 17 -29.60 30.56 50.26
N ARG A 18 -30.60 29.68 50.21
CA ARG A 18 -30.69 28.65 49.14
C ARG A 18 -30.95 29.29 47.77
N PHE A 19 -31.76 30.32 47.68
CA PHE A 19 -32.04 31.06 46.45
C PHE A 19 -30.79 31.80 45.98
N ILE A 20 -30.04 32.46 46.82
CA ILE A 20 -28.78 33.13 46.49
C ILE A 20 -27.73 32.07 46.00
N GLY A 21 -27.64 30.93 46.67
CA GLY A 21 -26.74 29.82 46.24
C GLY A 21 -27.05 29.29 44.85
N MET A 22 -28.33 29.11 44.50
CA MET A 22 -28.75 28.67 43.17
C MET A 22 -28.45 29.71 42.07
N VAL A 23 -28.65 31.00 42.37
CA VAL A 23 -28.36 32.10 41.44
C VAL A 23 -26.86 32.18 41.17
N LEU A 24 -26.01 32.06 42.19
CA LEU A 24 -24.56 32.07 42.04
C LEU A 24 -24.04 30.85 41.27
N ALA A 25 -24.63 29.68 41.51
CA ALA A 25 -24.31 28.47 40.74
C ALA A 25 -24.69 28.62 39.27
N ALA A 26 -25.87 29.18 38.98
CA ALA A 26 -26.29 29.42 37.58
C ALA A 26 -25.37 30.43 36.85
N ILE A 27 -24.96 31.50 37.56
CA ILE A 27 -24.00 32.49 37.03
C ILE A 27 -22.62 31.82 36.75
N ALA A 28 -22.14 30.97 37.64
CA ALA A 28 -20.89 30.26 37.47
C ALA A 28 -20.94 29.30 36.25
N VAL A 29 -22.05 28.59 36.06
CA VAL A 29 -22.27 27.72 34.87
C VAL A 29 -22.33 28.54 33.59
N LEU A 30 -23.05 29.66 33.59
CA LEU A 30 -23.13 30.54 32.43
C LEU A 30 -21.77 31.18 32.10
N ALA A 31 -21.00 31.57 33.12
CA ALA A 31 -19.63 32.09 32.93
C ALA A 31 -18.68 31.04 32.40
N ALA A 32 -18.79 29.79 32.88
CA ALA A 32 -18.00 28.67 32.35
C ALA A 32 -18.39 28.33 30.90
N LEU A 33 -19.68 28.38 30.58
CA LEU A 33 -20.17 28.16 29.21
C LEU A 33 -19.71 29.27 28.25
N ALA A 34 -19.82 30.53 28.70
CA ALA A 34 -19.34 31.68 27.95
C ALA A 34 -17.81 31.64 27.74
N TRP A 35 -17.07 31.23 28.77
CA TRP A 35 -15.62 31.05 28.65
C TRP A 35 -15.26 29.90 27.72
N TRP A 36 -16.01 28.78 27.73
CA TRP A 36 -15.84 27.66 26.80
C TRP A 36 -16.18 28.06 25.37
N LEU A 37 -17.25 28.84 25.15
CA LEU A 37 -17.63 29.38 23.84
C LEU A 37 -16.67 30.46 23.33
N MET A 38 -16.08 31.25 24.22
CA MET A 38 -15.06 32.27 23.90
C MET A 38 -13.65 31.72 23.74
N ARG A 39 -13.37 30.52 24.25
CA ARG A 39 -12.25 29.72 23.75
C ARG A 39 -12.61 29.27 22.33
N GLY A 40 -12.40 30.22 21.38
CA GLY A 40 -12.44 29.87 20.00
C GLY A 40 -11.63 28.58 19.84
N THR A 41 -12.17 27.59 19.14
CA THR A 41 -11.37 26.48 18.64
C THR A 41 -10.19 27.11 17.94
N GLU A 42 -9.00 27.11 18.59
CA GLU A 42 -7.78 27.42 17.85
C GLU A 42 -7.85 26.53 16.62
N ALA A 43 -7.98 27.15 15.46
CA ALA A 43 -7.92 26.42 14.21
C ALA A 43 -6.64 25.58 14.28
N PRO A 44 -6.70 24.27 13.99
CA PRO A 44 -5.50 23.46 13.96
C PRO A 44 -4.48 24.24 13.13
N PRO A 45 -3.21 24.32 13.56
CA PRO A 45 -2.18 25.02 12.81
C PRO A 45 -2.28 24.53 11.38
N PRO A 46 -2.22 25.43 10.38
CA PRO A 46 -2.28 25.01 8.99
C PRO A 46 -1.32 23.85 8.84
N ALA A 47 -1.83 22.72 8.34
CA ALA A 47 -1.01 21.54 8.13
C ALA A 47 0.25 22.03 7.42
N ALA A 48 1.41 21.81 8.05
CA ALA A 48 2.67 22.19 7.47
C ALA A 48 2.66 21.59 6.07
N THR A 49 2.51 22.44 5.06
CA THR A 49 2.66 22.03 3.67
C THR A 49 4.01 21.37 3.62
N ALA A 50 4.02 20.05 3.45
CA ALA A 50 5.23 19.29 3.30
C ALA A 50 5.92 19.86 2.05
N THR A 51 6.82 20.82 2.26
CA THR A 51 7.71 21.33 1.23
C THR A 51 8.79 20.28 0.99
N GLY A 52 8.37 19.12 0.49
CA GLY A 52 9.29 18.21 -0.17
C GLY A 52 9.79 18.89 -1.44
N PRO A 53 10.99 18.56 -1.92
CA PRO A 53 11.43 19.06 -3.19
C PRO A 53 10.36 18.76 -4.23
N ALA A 54 9.93 19.78 -4.97
CA ALA A 54 9.00 19.59 -6.07
C ALA A 54 9.56 18.51 -7.01
N PRO A 55 8.71 17.63 -7.57
CA PRO A 55 9.16 16.64 -8.53
C PRO A 55 9.96 17.37 -9.61
N SER A 56 11.07 16.75 -10.03
CA SER A 56 11.93 17.33 -11.05
C SER A 56 11.10 17.88 -12.20
N VAL A 57 11.32 19.16 -12.53
CA VAL A 57 10.63 19.80 -13.67
C VAL A 57 10.89 19.02 -14.95
N LEU A 58 12.06 18.35 -15.04
CA LEU A 58 12.44 17.50 -16.17
C LEU A 58 11.61 16.22 -16.30
N GLN A 59 10.93 15.75 -15.23
CA GLN A 59 10.09 14.56 -15.31
C GLN A 59 8.76 14.77 -16.06
N ARG A 60 8.29 16.01 -16.19
CA ARG A 60 6.98 16.29 -16.79
C ARG A 60 6.86 15.82 -18.24
N ASP A 61 7.93 15.95 -19.00
CA ASP A 61 7.97 15.58 -20.43
C ASP A 61 8.93 14.39 -20.68
N ALA A 62 9.26 13.66 -19.63
CA ALA A 62 10.15 12.50 -19.73
C ALA A 62 9.35 11.24 -20.10
N SER A 63 9.98 10.35 -20.86
CA SER A 63 9.48 9.02 -21.20
C SER A 63 10.29 7.92 -20.51
N TYR A 64 9.67 6.77 -20.32
CA TYR A 64 10.31 5.58 -19.79
C TYR A 64 11.25 4.97 -20.81
N VAL A 65 12.44 4.58 -20.38
CA VAL A 65 13.52 4.05 -21.25
C VAL A 65 13.88 2.60 -20.98
N GLY A 66 13.42 2.05 -19.85
CA GLY A 66 13.63 0.67 -19.43
C GLY A 66 14.98 0.42 -18.74
N SER A 67 15.00 -0.59 -17.87
CA SER A 67 16.15 -0.98 -17.05
C SER A 67 17.38 -1.37 -17.87
N ALA A 68 17.20 -1.91 -19.08
CA ALA A 68 18.30 -2.21 -19.98
C ALA A 68 19.11 -0.96 -20.37
N THR A 69 18.45 0.19 -20.53
CA THR A 69 19.13 1.46 -20.77
C THR A 69 19.93 1.89 -19.55
N CYS A 70 19.36 1.76 -18.35
CA CYS A 70 20.04 2.13 -17.09
C CYS A 70 21.29 1.31 -16.85
N SER A 71 21.27 0.01 -17.16
CA SER A 71 22.39 -0.92 -16.97
C SER A 71 23.65 -0.58 -17.74
N THR A 72 23.55 0.23 -18.80
CA THR A 72 24.70 0.63 -19.61
C THR A 72 25.68 1.55 -18.87
N CYS A 73 25.18 2.29 -17.86
CA CYS A 73 25.97 3.20 -17.02
C CYS A 73 25.97 2.79 -15.54
N HIS A 74 24.86 2.21 -15.05
CA HIS A 74 24.65 1.83 -13.65
C HIS A 74 24.73 0.31 -13.47
N THR A 75 25.89 -0.25 -13.85
CA THR A 75 26.09 -1.72 -13.88
C THR A 75 25.97 -2.37 -12.51
N ASP A 76 26.48 -1.72 -11.45
CA ASP A 76 26.50 -2.30 -10.11
C ASP A 76 25.12 -2.19 -9.44
N GLU A 77 24.41 -1.08 -9.61
CA GLU A 77 23.02 -0.92 -9.17
C GLU A 77 22.09 -1.90 -9.90
N PHE A 78 22.30 -2.09 -11.21
CA PHE A 78 21.54 -3.07 -11.98
C PHE A 78 21.78 -4.51 -11.49
N LYS A 79 23.05 -4.88 -11.19
CA LYS A 79 23.36 -6.19 -10.61
C LYS A 79 22.73 -6.40 -9.23
N ALA A 80 22.70 -5.34 -8.39
CA ALA A 80 22.09 -5.41 -7.07
C ALA A 80 20.56 -5.54 -7.14
N TRP A 81 19.93 -4.91 -8.14
CA TRP A 81 18.48 -5.03 -8.37
C TRP A 81 18.12 -6.35 -9.03
N LYS A 82 18.90 -6.86 -9.97
CA LYS A 82 18.64 -8.09 -10.71
C LYS A 82 18.58 -9.31 -9.79
N GLY A 83 17.51 -10.07 -9.85
CA GLY A 83 17.22 -11.19 -8.95
C GLY A 83 16.65 -10.78 -7.59
N SER A 84 16.44 -9.48 -7.33
CA SER A 84 15.73 -9.01 -6.13
C SER A 84 14.23 -9.33 -6.20
N HIS A 85 13.51 -9.22 -5.07
CA HIS A 85 12.06 -9.38 -5.04
C HIS A 85 11.33 -8.36 -5.93
N HIS A 86 11.91 -7.19 -6.17
CA HIS A 86 11.37 -6.20 -7.09
C HIS A 86 11.51 -6.64 -8.56
N ASP A 87 12.68 -7.15 -8.96
CA ASP A 87 12.87 -7.72 -10.31
C ASP A 87 11.96 -8.93 -10.53
N LEU A 88 11.77 -9.75 -9.51
CA LEU A 88 11.01 -10.99 -9.57
C LEU A 88 9.53 -10.83 -9.16
N ALA A 89 9.05 -9.59 -9.00
CA ALA A 89 7.70 -9.31 -8.53
C ALA A 89 6.61 -9.91 -9.43
N MET A 90 6.82 -9.92 -10.74
CA MET A 90 5.98 -10.57 -11.74
C MET A 90 6.82 -10.99 -12.94
N GLN A 91 6.52 -12.15 -13.52
CA GLN A 91 7.26 -12.71 -14.65
C GLN A 91 6.31 -13.46 -15.59
N GLU A 92 6.69 -13.63 -16.87
CA GLU A 92 6.02 -14.57 -17.77
C GLU A 92 6.21 -16.00 -17.23
N ALA A 93 5.18 -16.85 -17.37
CA ALA A 93 5.24 -18.24 -16.91
C ALA A 93 6.08 -19.11 -17.87
N THR A 94 7.30 -19.40 -17.45
CA THR A 94 8.27 -20.22 -18.21
C THR A 94 8.87 -21.29 -17.31
N ASP A 95 9.61 -22.24 -17.90
CA ASP A 95 10.31 -23.28 -17.12
C ASP A 95 11.35 -22.71 -16.14
N ALA A 96 11.86 -21.51 -16.40
CA ALA A 96 12.80 -20.81 -15.52
C ALA A 96 12.13 -20.02 -14.40
N THR A 97 10.86 -19.66 -14.53
CA THR A 97 10.17 -18.73 -13.61
C THR A 97 9.10 -19.40 -12.76
N VAL A 98 8.55 -20.52 -13.19
CA VAL A 98 7.54 -21.28 -12.44
C VAL A 98 8.22 -22.16 -11.41
N LEU A 99 7.94 -21.94 -10.14
CA LEU A 99 8.54 -22.67 -9.00
C LEU A 99 7.66 -23.81 -8.49
N GLY A 100 6.35 -23.76 -8.75
CA GLY A 100 5.37 -24.75 -8.31
C GLY A 100 5.46 -26.07 -9.07
N ASP A 101 4.99 -27.13 -8.43
CA ASP A 101 4.95 -28.47 -9.00
C ASP A 101 3.72 -28.64 -9.92
N PHE A 102 3.96 -28.64 -11.24
CA PHE A 102 2.96 -28.85 -12.29
C PHE A 102 3.01 -30.26 -12.89
N ASN A 103 3.45 -31.28 -12.12
CA ASN A 103 3.49 -32.68 -12.55
C ASN A 103 2.22 -33.41 -12.09
N ASP A 104 1.06 -33.01 -12.58
CA ASP A 104 -0.27 -33.54 -12.24
C ASP A 104 -0.57 -33.48 -10.73
N THR A 105 0.02 -32.51 -10.03
CA THR A 105 -0.14 -32.34 -8.59
C THR A 105 -1.52 -31.82 -8.26
N LYS A 106 -2.14 -32.41 -7.23
CA LYS A 106 -3.51 -32.10 -6.80
C LYS A 106 -3.51 -31.40 -5.44
N PHE A 107 -4.41 -30.44 -5.32
CA PHE A 107 -4.69 -29.75 -4.10
C PHE A 107 -6.20 -29.69 -3.86
N ARG A 108 -6.67 -29.97 -2.64
CA ARG A 108 -8.09 -29.93 -2.27
C ARG A 108 -8.38 -28.86 -1.24
N HIS A 109 -9.42 -28.06 -1.52
CA HIS A 109 -9.91 -27.05 -0.59
C HIS A 109 -11.45 -26.99 -0.66
N PHE A 110 -12.15 -27.19 0.46
CA PHE A 110 -13.60 -27.20 0.58
C PHE A 110 -14.36 -27.96 -0.53
N GLY A 111 -13.83 -29.09 -0.96
CA GLY A 111 -14.45 -29.97 -1.96
C GLY A 111 -14.06 -29.69 -3.41
N VAL A 112 -13.39 -28.57 -3.69
CA VAL A 112 -12.78 -28.30 -4.99
C VAL A 112 -11.43 -29.01 -5.06
N GLU A 113 -11.22 -29.83 -6.09
CA GLU A 113 -9.94 -30.43 -6.42
C GLU A 113 -9.30 -29.62 -7.53
N THR A 114 -8.23 -28.89 -7.22
CA THR A 114 -7.40 -28.19 -8.18
C THR A 114 -6.26 -29.08 -8.61
N THR A 115 -6.00 -29.18 -9.93
CA THR A 115 -4.90 -29.97 -10.51
C THR A 115 -3.98 -29.04 -11.28
N PHE A 116 -2.69 -29.10 -11.00
CA PHE A 116 -1.63 -28.36 -11.69
C PHE A 116 -0.87 -29.31 -12.61
N PHE A 117 -0.85 -29.02 -13.91
CA PHE A 117 -0.32 -29.94 -14.91
C PHE A 117 0.30 -29.21 -16.11
N ARG A 118 0.90 -29.97 -17.01
CA ARG A 118 1.46 -29.48 -18.28
C ARG A 118 0.67 -30.00 -19.46
N ARG A 119 0.43 -29.13 -20.45
CA ARG A 119 -0.17 -29.52 -21.73
C ARG A 119 0.42 -28.68 -22.85
N ASP A 120 0.95 -29.32 -23.86
CA ASP A 120 1.56 -28.66 -25.05
C ASP A 120 2.64 -27.63 -24.68
N GLY A 121 3.48 -27.94 -23.68
CA GLY A 121 4.54 -27.09 -23.18
C GLY A 121 4.04 -25.97 -22.24
N LYS A 122 2.75 -25.80 -22.03
CA LYS A 122 2.14 -24.76 -21.19
C LYS A 122 1.87 -25.24 -19.78
N PHE A 123 1.92 -24.32 -18.84
CA PHE A 123 1.47 -24.54 -17.45
C PHE A 123 -0.04 -24.37 -17.39
N MET A 124 -0.73 -25.37 -16.87
CA MET A 124 -2.18 -25.43 -16.82
C MET A 124 -2.67 -25.65 -15.38
N VAL A 125 -3.82 -25.09 -15.08
CA VAL A 125 -4.55 -25.41 -13.86
C VAL A 125 -5.98 -25.85 -14.21
N ARG A 126 -6.42 -26.95 -13.63
CA ARG A 126 -7.83 -27.36 -13.63
C ARG A 126 -8.43 -27.04 -12.29
N THR A 127 -9.39 -26.14 -12.26
CA THR A 127 -10.09 -25.70 -11.04
C THR A 127 -11.50 -25.22 -11.39
N ASP A 128 -12.30 -24.82 -10.40
CA ASP A 128 -13.62 -24.27 -10.62
C ASP A 128 -13.57 -22.91 -11.33
N GLY A 129 -14.41 -22.77 -12.32
CA GLY A 129 -14.55 -21.55 -13.13
C GLY A 129 -15.62 -20.60 -12.60
N PRO A 130 -15.96 -19.55 -13.37
CA PRO A 130 -16.96 -18.56 -12.98
C PRO A 130 -18.39 -19.12 -12.89
N ASP A 131 -18.63 -20.32 -13.39
CA ASP A 131 -19.91 -21.04 -13.30
C ASP A 131 -19.87 -22.18 -12.26
N GLY A 132 -18.79 -22.29 -11.49
CA GLY A 132 -18.58 -23.32 -10.48
C GLY A 132 -18.21 -24.70 -11.04
N LYS A 133 -18.05 -24.84 -12.35
CA LYS A 133 -17.60 -26.09 -12.98
C LYS A 133 -16.12 -26.14 -13.15
N LEU A 134 -15.53 -27.33 -13.02
CA LEU A 134 -14.11 -27.51 -13.29
C LEU A 134 -13.80 -27.26 -14.77
N ALA A 135 -12.81 -26.40 -15.01
CA ALA A 135 -12.31 -26.09 -16.33
C ALA A 135 -10.77 -25.95 -16.31
N ASP A 136 -10.18 -26.07 -17.49
CA ASP A 136 -8.72 -25.93 -17.67
C ASP A 136 -8.38 -24.49 -18.04
N PHE A 137 -7.42 -23.91 -17.32
CA PHE A 137 -6.94 -22.56 -17.57
C PHE A 137 -5.42 -22.57 -17.78
N GLU A 138 -4.96 -21.75 -18.72
CA GLU A 138 -3.52 -21.54 -18.94
C GLU A 138 -2.98 -20.53 -17.93
N ILE A 139 -1.87 -20.86 -17.28
CA ILE A 139 -1.11 -19.94 -16.47
C ILE A 139 -0.32 -19.00 -17.38
N SER A 140 -0.60 -17.72 -17.31
CA SER A 140 0.05 -16.71 -18.14
C SER A 140 1.29 -16.09 -17.46
N ARG A 141 1.24 -15.90 -16.16
CA ARG A 141 2.30 -15.22 -15.38
C ARG A 141 2.45 -15.82 -13.99
N THR A 142 3.67 -15.64 -13.47
CA THR A 142 3.98 -15.86 -12.04
C THR A 142 3.98 -14.53 -11.29
N PHE A 143 3.72 -14.58 -9.99
CA PHE A 143 3.57 -13.44 -9.13
C PHE A 143 4.24 -13.70 -7.78
N GLY A 144 5.35 -12.96 -7.53
CA GLY A 144 6.22 -13.21 -6.39
C GLY A 144 7.11 -14.45 -6.54
N VAL A 145 8.02 -14.63 -5.59
CA VAL A 145 9.00 -15.73 -5.59
C VAL A 145 9.27 -16.29 -4.19
N TRP A 146 9.10 -15.48 -3.14
CA TRP A 146 9.36 -15.91 -1.75
C TRP A 146 8.55 -15.03 -0.77
N PRO A 147 7.94 -15.63 0.28
CA PRO A 147 7.91 -17.06 0.64
C PRO A 147 6.92 -17.89 -0.18
N LEU A 148 6.18 -17.24 -1.09
CA LEU A 148 5.20 -17.89 -1.95
C LEU A 148 5.27 -17.37 -3.38
N GLN A 149 4.76 -18.19 -4.30
CA GLN A 149 4.50 -17.80 -5.68
C GLN A 149 3.04 -18.09 -6.02
N GLN A 150 2.33 -17.04 -6.50
CA GLN A 150 0.98 -17.17 -7.06
C GLN A 150 1.02 -17.18 -8.59
N TYR A 151 -0.12 -17.48 -9.20
CA TYR A 151 -0.24 -17.65 -10.63
C TYR A 151 -1.42 -16.89 -11.17
N MET A 152 -1.24 -16.32 -12.37
CA MET A 152 -2.28 -15.55 -13.05
C MET A 152 -2.79 -16.27 -14.29
N VAL A 153 -4.09 -16.15 -14.48
CA VAL A 153 -4.84 -16.64 -15.64
C VAL A 153 -5.40 -15.44 -16.41
N ALA A 154 -5.22 -15.46 -17.73
CA ALA A 154 -5.83 -14.47 -18.62
C ALA A 154 -7.32 -14.79 -18.83
N PHE A 155 -8.16 -13.79 -18.74
CA PHE A 155 -9.61 -13.86 -18.90
C PHE A 155 -10.10 -12.94 -20.03
N PRO A 156 -11.32 -13.17 -20.54
CA PRO A 156 -11.93 -12.29 -21.53
C PRO A 156 -12.00 -10.83 -21.07
N GLY A 157 -11.99 -9.89 -22.02
CA GLY A 157 -12.00 -8.46 -21.73
C GLY A 157 -10.69 -7.92 -21.17
N GLY A 158 -9.56 -8.59 -21.41
CA GLY A 158 -8.23 -8.15 -20.98
C GLY A 158 -7.99 -8.26 -19.48
N ARG A 159 -8.82 -9.03 -18.77
CA ARG A 159 -8.67 -9.30 -17.34
C ARG A 159 -7.56 -10.33 -17.09
N TYR A 160 -6.88 -10.16 -15.97
CA TYR A 160 -6.03 -11.18 -15.37
C TYR A 160 -6.55 -11.49 -13.98
N GLN A 161 -6.72 -12.76 -13.68
CA GLN A 161 -7.24 -13.25 -12.41
C GLN A 161 -6.16 -14.00 -11.63
N MET A 162 -6.05 -13.68 -10.34
CA MET A 162 -5.11 -14.34 -9.44
C MET A 162 -5.72 -15.61 -8.88
N LEU A 163 -4.98 -16.72 -8.98
CA LEU A 163 -5.39 -17.96 -8.32
C LEU A 163 -5.25 -17.85 -6.80
N PRO A 164 -6.20 -18.40 -6.02
CA PRO A 164 -6.12 -18.39 -4.57
C PRO A 164 -5.24 -19.50 -4.02
N VAL A 165 -4.74 -20.39 -4.87
CA VAL A 165 -3.82 -21.46 -4.52
C VAL A 165 -2.43 -21.04 -4.93
N ALA A 166 -1.52 -20.96 -3.96
CA ALA A 166 -0.13 -20.55 -4.12
C ALA A 166 0.82 -21.71 -3.86
N TRP A 167 2.02 -21.61 -4.40
CA TRP A 167 3.12 -22.49 -4.08
C TRP A 167 3.96 -21.89 -2.95
N ASP A 168 4.14 -22.64 -1.86
CA ASP A 168 5.04 -22.31 -0.76
C ASP A 168 6.47 -22.60 -1.18
N THR A 169 7.26 -21.57 -1.41
CA THR A 169 8.62 -21.69 -1.94
C THR A 169 9.68 -21.93 -0.88
N ARG A 170 9.32 -21.90 0.41
CA ARG A 170 10.23 -22.27 1.50
C ARG A 170 10.71 -23.70 1.35
N SER A 171 11.80 -24.05 2.02
CA SER A 171 12.31 -25.42 1.98
C SER A 171 11.35 -26.41 2.65
N LYS A 172 11.48 -27.70 2.34
CA LYS A 172 10.67 -28.77 2.98
C LYS A 172 10.86 -28.80 4.49
N GLU A 173 12.08 -28.51 4.96
CA GLU A 173 12.43 -28.46 6.40
C GLU A 173 11.68 -27.33 7.10
N GLN A 174 11.33 -26.26 6.38
CA GLN A 174 10.53 -25.12 6.86
C GLN A 174 9.01 -25.34 6.65
N GLY A 175 8.60 -26.52 6.17
CA GLY A 175 7.20 -26.85 5.87
C GLY A 175 6.70 -26.33 4.53
N GLY A 176 7.61 -25.89 3.65
CA GLY A 176 7.32 -25.42 2.30
C GLY A 176 7.30 -26.53 1.24
N GLN A 177 7.50 -26.17 -0.03
CA GLN A 177 7.45 -27.04 -1.22
C GLN A 177 6.12 -27.79 -1.32
N ARG A 178 5.02 -27.02 -1.20
CA ARG A 178 3.64 -27.53 -1.27
C ARG A 178 2.68 -26.46 -1.78
N TRP A 179 1.57 -26.91 -2.32
CA TRP A 179 0.43 -26.05 -2.62
C TRP A 179 -0.36 -25.72 -1.34
N PHE A 180 -0.86 -24.51 -1.22
CA PHE A 180 -1.74 -24.08 -0.14
C PHE A 180 -2.71 -23.00 -0.62
N HIS A 181 -3.84 -22.84 0.07
CA HIS A 181 -4.80 -21.78 -0.22
C HIS A 181 -4.48 -20.54 0.61
N VAL A 182 -4.44 -19.35 0.00
CA VAL A 182 -4.10 -18.09 0.68
C VAL A 182 -5.14 -17.67 1.73
N LEU A 183 -6.38 -18.14 1.59
CA LEU A 183 -7.46 -17.97 2.56
C LEU A 183 -7.94 -19.36 3.04
N PRO A 184 -7.17 -20.08 3.88
CA PRO A 184 -7.38 -21.49 4.16
C PRO A 184 -8.66 -21.77 4.98
N GLN A 185 -9.20 -20.77 5.67
CA GLN A 185 -10.42 -20.90 6.49
C GLN A 185 -11.70 -20.52 5.74
N GLU A 186 -11.57 -20.00 4.51
CA GLU A 186 -12.69 -19.47 3.75
C GLU A 186 -13.20 -20.46 2.70
N LYS A 187 -14.51 -20.71 2.72
CA LYS A 187 -15.18 -21.39 1.61
C LYS A 187 -15.68 -20.34 0.63
N LEU A 188 -14.95 -20.15 -0.45
CA LEU A 188 -15.26 -19.18 -1.48
C LEU A 188 -15.76 -19.90 -2.73
N ASP A 189 -17.06 -20.02 -2.90
CA ASP A 189 -17.68 -20.57 -4.11
C ASP A 189 -17.76 -19.50 -5.22
N TYR A 190 -18.09 -19.93 -6.44
CA TYR A 190 -18.12 -19.07 -7.63
C TYR A 190 -19.07 -17.88 -7.55
N GLN A 191 -20.02 -17.85 -6.62
CA GLN A 191 -20.94 -16.72 -6.38
C GLN A 191 -20.36 -15.70 -5.40
N ASN A 192 -19.30 -16.05 -4.69
CA ASN A 192 -18.66 -15.16 -3.73
C ASN A 192 -17.81 -14.11 -4.46
N ALA A 193 -17.92 -12.85 -4.05
CA ALA A 193 -17.13 -11.75 -4.63
C ALA A 193 -15.60 -11.91 -4.45
N LEU A 194 -15.16 -12.69 -3.45
CA LEU A 194 -13.77 -13.05 -3.19
C LEU A 194 -13.32 -14.33 -3.93
N HIS A 195 -14.22 -15.00 -4.68
CA HIS A 195 -13.83 -16.12 -5.54
C HIS A 195 -12.76 -15.67 -6.54
N TRP A 196 -11.85 -16.54 -6.92
CA TRP A 196 -10.70 -16.18 -7.75
C TRP A 196 -11.09 -15.59 -9.12
N THR A 197 -12.26 -15.91 -9.65
CA THR A 197 -12.80 -15.30 -10.87
C THR A 197 -13.52 -13.98 -10.61
N GLY A 198 -13.67 -13.58 -9.35
CA GLY A 198 -14.38 -12.37 -8.93
C GLY A 198 -13.53 -11.11 -9.03
N ARG A 199 -14.20 -9.97 -8.85
CA ARG A 199 -13.57 -8.64 -9.01
C ARG A 199 -12.41 -8.36 -8.04
N TYR A 200 -12.42 -8.96 -6.85
CA TYR A 200 -11.39 -8.72 -5.84
C TYR A 200 -10.10 -9.51 -6.08
N GLN A 201 -10.12 -10.48 -6.99
CA GLN A 201 -8.94 -11.21 -7.45
C GLN A 201 -8.47 -10.74 -8.83
N ASN A 202 -9.02 -9.62 -9.31
CA ASN A 202 -8.62 -9.02 -10.58
C ASN A 202 -7.28 -8.30 -10.43
N TRP A 203 -6.23 -8.82 -11.06
CA TRP A 203 -4.90 -8.26 -11.02
C TRP A 203 -4.84 -6.82 -11.55
N ASN A 204 -5.53 -6.51 -12.65
CA ASN A 204 -5.52 -5.18 -13.27
C ASN A 204 -5.95 -4.09 -12.29
N LEU A 205 -6.87 -4.42 -11.37
CA LEU A 205 -7.45 -3.50 -10.39
C LEU A 205 -6.64 -3.45 -9.09
N GLN A 206 -6.22 -4.61 -8.57
CA GLN A 206 -5.71 -4.74 -7.20
C GLN A 206 -4.18 -4.76 -7.11
N CYS A 207 -3.51 -5.53 -7.96
CA CYS A 207 -2.11 -5.92 -7.77
C CYS A 207 -1.15 -5.18 -8.70
N ALA A 208 -1.61 -4.86 -9.92
CA ALA A 208 -0.78 -4.40 -11.02
C ALA A 208 0.05 -3.16 -10.72
N ALA A 209 -0.54 -2.22 -9.96
CA ALA A 209 0.11 -0.93 -9.66
C ALA A 209 1.39 -1.07 -8.83
N CYS A 210 1.48 -2.11 -7.97
CA CYS A 210 2.65 -2.35 -7.12
C CYS A 210 3.62 -3.38 -7.71
N HIS A 211 3.21 -4.12 -8.75
CA HIS A 211 3.99 -5.23 -9.31
C HIS A 211 4.43 -5.02 -10.76
N SER A 212 4.26 -3.81 -11.31
CA SER A 212 4.74 -3.44 -12.64
C SER A 212 5.20 -1.98 -12.66
N THR A 213 5.92 -1.60 -13.71
CA THR A 213 6.45 -0.24 -13.89
C THR A 213 5.55 0.55 -14.84
N ASN A 214 5.15 1.77 -14.46
CA ASN A 214 4.34 2.68 -15.28
C ASN A 214 3.02 2.04 -15.74
N LEU A 215 2.28 1.48 -14.80
CA LEU A 215 0.99 0.87 -15.10
C LEU A 215 -0.01 1.88 -15.66
N ARG A 216 -0.73 1.50 -16.70
CA ARG A 216 -1.93 2.13 -17.20
C ARG A 216 -3.05 1.09 -17.20
N LYS A 217 -4.06 1.23 -16.33
CA LYS A 217 -5.14 0.24 -16.22
C LYS A 217 -5.92 0.10 -17.52
N GLY A 218 -6.20 1.23 -18.18
CA GLY A 218 -6.94 1.25 -19.41
C GLY A 218 -8.32 0.62 -19.29
N TYR A 219 -9.01 0.84 -18.17
CA TYR A 219 -10.36 0.33 -17.94
C TYR A 219 -11.38 1.11 -18.74
N ASP A 220 -12.20 0.43 -19.50
CA ASP A 220 -13.35 0.96 -20.24
C ASP A 220 -14.64 0.49 -19.55
N ALA A 221 -15.34 1.42 -18.92
CA ALA A 221 -16.59 1.15 -18.21
C ALA A 221 -17.75 0.80 -19.16
N GLY A 222 -17.71 1.27 -20.41
CA GLY A 222 -18.77 1.00 -21.39
C GLY A 222 -18.76 -0.45 -21.89
N THR A 223 -17.59 -1.06 -21.97
CA THR A 223 -17.39 -2.45 -22.39
C THR A 223 -17.01 -3.38 -21.26
N ASP A 224 -16.84 -2.85 -20.05
CA ASP A 224 -16.34 -3.56 -18.87
C ASP A 224 -15.08 -4.38 -19.18
N SER A 225 -14.08 -3.73 -19.77
CA SER A 225 -12.87 -4.36 -20.25
C SER A 225 -11.61 -3.56 -19.90
N TYR A 226 -10.45 -4.19 -19.99
CA TYR A 226 -9.16 -3.60 -19.72
C TYR A 226 -8.25 -3.63 -20.95
N LYS A 227 -7.54 -2.52 -21.17
CA LYS A 227 -6.40 -2.40 -22.08
C LYS A 227 -5.16 -2.02 -21.29
N THR A 228 -4.86 -2.84 -20.27
CA THR A 228 -3.76 -2.57 -19.33
C THR A 228 -2.42 -2.65 -20.05
N THR A 229 -1.60 -1.62 -19.85
CA THR A 229 -0.22 -1.55 -20.34
C THR A 229 0.73 -1.17 -19.21
N PHE A 230 1.99 -1.51 -19.37
CA PHE A 230 3.10 -1.15 -18.47
C PHE A 230 4.39 -1.04 -19.28
N SER A 231 5.37 -0.31 -18.75
CA SER A 231 6.69 -0.18 -19.40
C SER A 231 7.57 -1.41 -19.18
N GLU A 232 7.53 -1.98 -17.97
CA GLU A 232 8.22 -3.22 -17.59
C GLU A 232 7.31 -4.08 -16.72
N ILE A 233 7.41 -5.40 -16.88
CA ILE A 233 6.54 -6.39 -16.24
C ILE A 233 6.70 -6.42 -14.70
N ASN A 234 7.82 -5.95 -14.19
CA ASN A 234 8.24 -5.98 -12.79
C ASN A 234 8.41 -4.57 -12.22
N VAL A 235 8.85 -4.47 -10.96
CA VAL A 235 9.20 -3.21 -10.31
C VAL A 235 10.63 -2.85 -10.67
N ALA A 236 10.78 -2.11 -11.75
CA ALA A 236 12.05 -1.75 -12.33
C ALA A 236 12.61 -0.41 -11.81
N CYS A 237 13.77 0.00 -12.31
CA CYS A 237 14.47 1.23 -11.87
C CYS A 237 13.55 2.46 -11.88
N GLU A 238 12.78 2.62 -12.95
CA GLU A 238 11.92 3.78 -13.17
C GLU A 238 10.63 3.78 -12.31
N SER A 239 10.29 2.67 -11.65
CA SER A 239 9.22 2.66 -10.63
C SER A 239 9.58 3.52 -9.41
N CYS A 240 10.87 3.60 -9.11
CA CYS A 240 11.39 4.36 -7.96
C CYS A 240 12.00 5.70 -8.36
N HIS A 241 12.61 5.78 -9.53
CA HIS A 241 13.37 6.96 -9.98
C HIS A 241 12.57 7.85 -10.94
N GLY A 242 11.44 7.38 -11.46
CA GLY A 242 10.67 8.07 -12.50
C GLY A 242 11.24 7.89 -13.90
N PRO A 243 10.57 8.44 -14.94
CA PRO A 243 10.93 8.25 -16.34
C PRO A 243 12.32 8.82 -16.66
N GLY A 244 13.17 8.00 -17.28
CA GLY A 244 14.61 8.24 -17.39
C GLY A 244 15.09 9.01 -18.62
N SER A 245 14.26 9.32 -19.62
CA SER A 245 14.75 9.91 -20.88
C SER A 245 15.51 11.21 -20.70
N LYS A 246 15.03 12.10 -19.79
CA LYS A 246 15.71 13.37 -19.50
C LYS A 246 17.04 13.18 -18.74
N HIS A 247 17.09 12.14 -17.90
CA HIS A 247 18.35 11.75 -17.25
C HIS A 247 19.39 11.27 -18.27
N VAL A 248 19.00 10.45 -19.21
CA VAL A 248 19.89 9.99 -20.29
C VAL A 248 20.40 11.16 -21.13
N GLU A 249 19.53 12.09 -21.52
CA GLU A 249 19.91 13.33 -22.21
C GLU A 249 20.90 14.18 -21.38
N TRP A 250 20.63 14.33 -20.09
CA TRP A 250 21.50 15.06 -19.16
C TRP A 250 22.88 14.37 -19.06
N ALA A 251 22.91 13.07 -18.82
CA ALA A 251 24.15 12.30 -18.67
C ALA A 251 25.03 12.37 -19.92
N ALA A 252 24.43 12.33 -21.11
CA ALA A 252 25.15 12.48 -22.37
C ALA A 252 25.84 13.85 -22.51
N LYS A 253 25.26 14.91 -21.94
CA LYS A 253 25.78 16.28 -21.99
C LYS A 253 26.80 16.59 -20.87
N ALA A 254 26.60 16.02 -19.69
CA ALA A 254 27.30 16.37 -18.45
C ALA A 254 28.74 15.82 -18.38
N LYS A 255 29.17 14.95 -19.25
CA LYS A 255 30.51 14.34 -19.28
C LYS A 255 31.01 13.89 -17.90
N GLY A 256 30.13 13.45 -17.03
CA GLY A 256 30.47 12.84 -15.73
C GLY A 256 30.54 13.77 -14.50
N ALA A 257 30.51 15.08 -14.61
CA ALA A 257 30.57 15.96 -13.45
C ALA A 257 29.30 16.83 -13.32
N ALA A 258 28.47 16.54 -12.35
CA ALA A 258 27.32 17.39 -11.99
C ALA A 258 27.66 18.23 -10.76
N ALA A 259 27.35 19.54 -10.78
CA ALA A 259 27.42 20.36 -9.59
C ALA A 259 26.40 19.85 -8.52
N PRO A 260 26.71 20.02 -7.22
CA PRO A 260 25.79 19.72 -6.16
C PRO A 260 24.43 20.44 -6.37
N GLY A 261 23.31 19.73 -6.18
CA GLY A 261 21.96 20.29 -6.36
C GLY A 261 21.44 20.36 -7.80
N THR A 262 22.23 19.91 -8.80
CA THR A 262 21.75 19.82 -10.18
C THR A 262 20.59 18.86 -10.29
N ASP A 263 19.47 19.31 -10.91
CA ASP A 263 18.39 18.40 -11.32
C ASP A 263 18.90 17.49 -12.45
N LYS A 264 18.96 16.20 -12.14
CA LYS A 264 19.43 15.16 -13.06
C LYS A 264 18.28 14.50 -13.85
N GLY A 265 17.06 14.97 -13.70
CA GLY A 265 15.90 14.45 -14.39
C GLY A 265 15.28 13.19 -13.77
N LEU A 266 15.71 12.78 -12.58
CA LEU A 266 15.18 11.64 -11.84
C LEU A 266 14.84 12.04 -10.41
N THR A 267 13.95 11.28 -9.76
CA THR A 267 13.71 11.40 -8.32
C THR A 267 14.94 10.92 -7.57
N PRO A 268 15.60 11.78 -6.77
CA PRO A 268 16.73 11.37 -5.97
C PRO A 268 16.24 10.57 -4.77
N LEU A 269 16.62 9.30 -4.69
CA LEU A 269 16.41 8.48 -3.50
C LEU A 269 17.68 8.53 -2.67
N ARG A 270 17.62 9.21 -1.51
CA ARG A 270 18.79 9.36 -0.64
C ARG A 270 19.01 8.09 0.18
N SER A 271 20.25 7.62 0.23
CA SER A 271 20.68 6.44 0.98
C SER A 271 21.07 6.71 2.44
N ASP A 272 21.07 7.99 2.89
CA ASP A 272 21.48 8.38 4.25
C ASP A 272 20.39 8.18 5.32
N TRP A 273 19.32 7.50 5.00
CA TRP A 273 18.20 7.30 5.92
C TRP A 273 18.56 6.45 7.15
N GLN A 274 19.51 5.52 7.04
CA GLN A 274 19.97 4.69 8.18
C GLN A 274 20.76 5.51 9.20
N GLU A 275 21.59 6.45 8.74
CA GLU A 275 22.38 7.33 9.60
C GLU A 275 21.55 8.44 10.25
N ALA A 276 20.36 8.70 9.71
CA ALA A 276 19.50 9.77 10.18
C ALA A 276 18.80 9.45 11.51
N TRP A 277 18.71 8.18 11.92
CA TRP A 277 18.03 7.75 13.12
C TRP A 277 19.02 7.42 14.23
N LYS A 278 18.87 8.04 15.40
CA LYS A 278 19.69 7.78 16.58
C LYS A 278 18.80 7.68 17.81
N PHE A 279 19.14 6.77 18.70
CA PHE A 279 18.54 6.77 20.04
C PHE A 279 19.17 7.92 20.83
N PRO A 280 18.39 8.80 21.47
CA PRO A 280 18.89 9.81 22.38
C PRO A 280 19.72 9.17 23.52
N PRO A 281 20.68 9.87 24.11
CA PRO A 281 21.39 9.39 25.29
C PRO A 281 20.43 9.09 26.45
N GLY A 282 20.73 8.06 27.23
CA GLY A 282 19.89 7.57 28.34
C GLY A 282 18.98 6.42 27.93
N ASP A 283 17.97 6.13 28.77
CA ASP A 283 17.05 4.99 28.55
C ASP A 283 15.92 5.30 27.53
N ALA A 284 16.27 5.99 26.46
CA ALA A 284 15.29 6.33 25.42
C ALA A 284 14.81 5.05 24.70
N THR A 285 13.49 4.82 24.72
CA THR A 285 12.82 3.70 24.06
C THR A 285 12.44 4.00 22.60
N TYR A 286 12.82 5.17 22.10
CA TYR A 286 12.47 5.60 20.74
C TYR A 286 13.68 6.21 20.03
N ALA A 287 13.75 6.01 18.72
CA ALA A 287 14.74 6.67 17.89
C ALA A 287 14.26 8.08 17.48
N GLN A 288 15.18 9.03 17.47
CA GLN A 288 14.95 10.37 16.94
C GLN A 288 15.73 10.58 15.64
N ARG A 289 15.14 11.34 14.75
CA ARG A 289 15.80 11.69 13.51
C ARG A 289 16.67 12.93 13.67
N ALA A 290 17.96 12.82 13.35
CA ALA A 290 18.93 13.92 13.46
C ALA A 290 18.79 14.94 12.32
N LYS A 291 18.17 14.55 11.19
CA LYS A 291 17.96 15.41 10.02
C LYS A 291 16.52 15.27 9.52
N PRO A 292 15.93 16.30 8.90
CA PRO A 292 14.62 16.20 8.26
C PRO A 292 14.55 15.00 7.29
N ALA A 293 13.39 14.34 7.25
CA ALA A 293 13.16 13.27 6.29
C ALA A 293 13.22 13.83 4.86
N ASP A 294 13.77 13.05 3.94
CA ASP A 294 13.48 13.25 2.52
C ASP A 294 12.11 12.63 2.24
N PRO A 295 11.05 13.42 2.03
CA PRO A 295 9.73 12.88 1.81
C PRO A 295 9.62 12.13 0.48
N ALA A 296 10.49 12.41 -0.50
CA ALA A 296 10.45 11.77 -1.81
C ALA A 296 10.69 10.25 -1.72
N ALA A 297 11.70 9.81 -0.95
CA ALA A 297 11.98 8.39 -0.75
C ALA A 297 10.81 7.68 -0.04
N MET A 298 10.27 8.29 1.02
CA MET A 298 9.11 7.73 1.74
C MET A 298 7.87 7.64 0.85
N ASN A 299 7.54 8.70 0.12
CA ASN A 299 6.39 8.73 -0.78
C ASN A 299 6.51 7.69 -1.89
N THR A 300 7.71 7.49 -2.43
CA THR A 300 7.99 6.48 -3.45
C THR A 300 7.73 5.07 -2.92
N CYS A 301 8.31 4.72 -1.77
CA CYS A 301 8.10 3.39 -1.17
C CYS A 301 6.65 3.17 -0.74
N ALA A 302 6.03 4.16 -0.11
CA ALA A 302 4.67 4.07 0.40
C ALA A 302 3.61 3.96 -0.71
N ALA A 303 3.93 4.35 -1.94
CA ALA A 303 3.05 4.12 -3.09
C ALA A 303 2.69 2.64 -3.27
N CYS A 304 3.56 1.72 -2.83
CA CYS A 304 3.33 0.28 -2.85
C CYS A 304 3.27 -0.32 -1.43
N HIS A 305 4.08 0.16 -0.49
CA HIS A 305 4.25 -0.41 0.85
C HIS A 305 3.37 0.22 1.94
N ALA A 306 2.35 1.01 1.59
CA ALA A 306 1.35 1.48 2.53
C ALA A 306 -0.05 1.00 2.13
N ARG A 307 -0.89 0.72 3.12
CA ARG A 307 -2.32 0.43 2.90
C ARG A 307 -3.00 1.71 2.42
N ARG A 308 -3.53 1.68 1.23
CA ARG A 308 -4.02 2.88 0.56
C ARG A 308 -5.13 2.57 -0.46
N SER A 309 -5.87 3.61 -0.83
CA SER A 309 -6.78 3.59 -1.99
C SER A 309 -6.29 4.57 -3.03
N THR A 310 -6.29 4.18 -4.29
CA THR A 310 -5.89 5.06 -5.41
C THR A 310 -6.98 6.09 -5.69
N LEU A 311 -6.62 7.37 -5.73
CA LEU A 311 -7.47 8.50 -6.10
C LEU A 311 -7.23 8.92 -7.55
N ALA A 312 -5.97 8.87 -7.98
CA ALA A 312 -5.55 9.16 -9.35
C ALA A 312 -4.50 8.15 -9.79
N GLU A 313 -4.57 7.70 -11.04
CA GLU A 313 -3.69 6.63 -11.55
C GLU A 313 -2.24 7.09 -11.72
N HIS A 314 -2.02 8.39 -11.88
CA HIS A 314 -0.72 8.93 -12.28
C HIS A 314 -0.36 10.15 -11.44
N GLY A 315 0.86 10.14 -10.98
CA GLY A 315 1.53 11.25 -10.35
C GLY A 315 3.04 11.11 -10.52
N PRO A 316 3.81 12.21 -10.38
CA PRO A 316 5.25 12.13 -10.42
C PRO A 316 5.78 11.25 -9.29
N VAL A 317 6.79 10.44 -9.58
CA VAL A 317 7.45 9.61 -8.56
C VAL A 317 8.07 10.50 -7.48
N GLY A 318 7.84 10.17 -6.21
CA GLY A 318 8.31 10.95 -5.06
C GLY A 318 7.44 12.15 -4.68
N ALA A 319 6.40 12.49 -5.46
CA ALA A 319 5.42 13.50 -5.08
C ALA A 319 4.66 13.12 -3.80
N PRO A 320 4.07 14.09 -3.08
CA PRO A 320 3.25 13.81 -1.91
C PRO A 320 2.21 12.73 -2.20
N LEU A 321 2.24 11.63 -1.45
CA LEU A 321 1.41 10.44 -1.74
C LEU A 321 -0.08 10.76 -1.70
N GLN A 322 -0.48 11.74 -0.90
CA GLN A 322 -1.86 12.19 -0.77
C GLN A 322 -2.44 12.84 -2.03
N GLU A 323 -1.59 13.26 -2.97
CA GLU A 323 -2.05 13.79 -4.27
C GLU A 323 -2.68 12.70 -5.15
N THR A 324 -2.24 11.44 -4.97
CA THR A 324 -2.68 10.31 -5.80
C THR A 324 -3.34 9.20 -5.00
N HIS A 325 -3.19 9.18 -3.67
CA HIS A 325 -3.66 8.10 -2.81
C HIS A 325 -4.27 8.63 -1.51
N ARG A 326 -5.30 7.94 -1.03
CA ARG A 326 -5.80 8.07 0.34
C ARG A 326 -5.20 6.97 1.19
N LEU A 327 -4.38 7.35 2.17
CA LEU A 327 -3.76 6.42 3.12
C LEU A 327 -4.79 5.89 4.12
N ALA A 328 -4.67 4.62 4.48
CA ALA A 328 -5.37 4.06 5.63
C ALA A 328 -4.68 4.50 6.93
N MET A 329 -5.47 4.66 7.99
CA MET A 329 -4.92 4.96 9.32
C MET A 329 -4.15 3.75 9.86
N LEU A 330 -3.08 4.00 10.62
CA LEU A 330 -2.25 2.97 11.26
C LEU A 330 -2.98 2.34 12.46
N THR A 331 -4.16 1.78 12.22
CA THR A 331 -5.04 1.19 13.22
C THR A 331 -5.56 -0.16 12.76
N ALA A 332 -6.00 -0.98 13.71
CA ALA A 332 -6.76 -2.19 13.39
C ALA A 332 -8.03 -1.83 12.55
N PRO A 333 -8.46 -2.67 11.62
CA PRO A 333 -7.90 -3.98 11.26
C PRO A 333 -6.73 -3.93 10.27
N ASN A 334 -6.35 -2.76 9.77
CA ASN A 334 -5.41 -2.61 8.65
C ASN A 334 -3.95 -2.84 9.05
N TYR A 335 -3.60 -2.56 10.31
CA TYR A 335 -2.24 -2.63 10.80
C TYR A 335 -2.14 -3.39 12.12
N HIS A 336 -0.98 -4.01 12.38
CA HIS A 336 -0.59 -4.49 13.69
C HIS A 336 -0.23 -3.32 14.63
N ALA A 337 -0.14 -3.59 15.93
CA ALA A 337 0.18 -2.56 16.92
C ALA A 337 1.58 -1.94 16.74
N ASP A 338 2.49 -2.67 16.10
CA ASP A 338 3.85 -2.23 15.75
C ASP A 338 3.92 -1.43 14.43
N GLY A 339 2.77 -1.20 13.77
CA GLY A 339 2.68 -0.49 12.51
C GLY A 339 2.94 -1.34 11.26
N GLN A 340 3.15 -2.65 11.39
CA GLN A 340 3.21 -3.54 10.24
C GLN A 340 1.81 -3.72 9.64
N GLN A 341 1.78 -3.76 8.32
CA GLN A 341 0.54 -3.96 7.56
C GLN A 341 0.02 -5.39 7.79
N ARG A 342 -1.28 -5.50 8.04
CA ARG A 342 -1.96 -6.80 8.08
C ARG A 342 -2.48 -7.10 6.71
N GLU A 343 -2.13 -8.23 6.15
CA GLU A 343 -2.62 -8.76 4.87
C GLU A 343 -2.58 -7.74 3.71
N GLU A 344 -1.97 -8.09 2.64
CA GLU A 344 -2.03 -7.38 1.36
C GLU A 344 -3.03 -8.05 0.43
#